data_737aa8c827e77296273eb93448a98ec8
#
_entry.id   737aa8c827e77296273eb93448a98ec8
#
_cell.length_a   1.000
_cell.length_b   1.000
_cell.length_c   1.000
_cell.angle_alpha   90.00
_cell.angle_beta   90.00
_cell.angle_gamma   90.00
#
_symmetry.space_group_name_H-M   'P 1'
#
loop_
_entity.id
_entity.type
_entity.pdbx_description
1 polymer ?
#
loop_
_entity_poly.entity_id
_entity_poly.type
_entity_poly.pdbx_seq_one_letter_code
_entity_poly.pdbx_strand_id
1 'polypeptide(L)'
;MVSASLVKELRESTGAGMMDCKKALEATNGDMNAAADWLREKGISKAAKKADRIAAEGLAEIKVEGNVAAIVEVNSETDFVAKNEEFTSMVETILSAIVKNNPETVEDVLALECEDGTINDLIVNKTAKIGEKLSFRRFERIEKKDSESFGSYIHMGGKIAVLTVVDNASEEVAKDVSMHAAAMRPSFVKSSDVPTDVLDKEKAIMKEQLLNEGKPEDKIEGILVGKVKKYYEEVCLENQIFIKAENKETVAKFVADNGGTITTMVRYEVGEGMQKREENFAEEVAKQING
;
A
#
# COMPACT_ATOMS: atom_id res chain seq x y z
N MET A 1 10.96 32.41 -33.04
CA MET A 1 9.65 32.44 -32.33
C MET A 1 9.09 31.00 -32.30
N VAL A 2 8.74 30.51 -31.14
CA VAL A 2 8.14 29.17 -31.00
C VAL A 2 6.72 29.21 -31.57
N SER A 3 6.38 28.32 -32.51
CA SER A 3 5.05 28.26 -33.11
C SER A 3 4.02 27.63 -32.19
N ALA A 4 2.76 28.02 -32.30
CA ALA A 4 1.67 27.42 -31.52
C ALA A 4 1.49 25.92 -31.83
N SER A 5 1.84 25.48 -33.04
CA SER A 5 1.81 24.07 -33.46
C SER A 5 2.85 23.24 -32.68
N LEU A 6 4.10 23.71 -32.54
CA LEU A 6 5.15 23.04 -31.75
C LEU A 6 4.78 22.96 -30.28
N VAL A 7 4.16 24.01 -29.73
CA VAL A 7 3.68 23.99 -28.34
C VAL A 7 2.60 22.92 -28.13
N LYS A 8 1.67 22.82 -29.11
CA LYS A 8 0.62 21.80 -29.07
C LYS A 8 1.19 20.38 -29.18
N GLU A 9 2.11 20.14 -30.09
CA GLU A 9 2.78 18.85 -30.32
C GLU A 9 3.57 18.40 -29.07
N LEU A 10 4.36 19.31 -28.48
CA LEU A 10 5.09 19.02 -27.25
C LEU A 10 4.14 18.74 -26.06
N ARG A 11 3.02 19.42 -26.00
CA ARG A 11 1.99 19.17 -25.00
C ARG A 11 1.33 17.79 -25.19
N GLU A 12 1.03 17.42 -26.42
CA GLU A 12 0.42 16.12 -26.74
C GLU A 12 1.40 14.97 -26.43
N SER A 13 2.68 15.13 -26.70
CA SER A 13 3.72 14.12 -26.44
C SER A 13 4.13 14.00 -24.96
N THR A 14 4.14 15.12 -24.21
CA THR A 14 4.65 15.16 -22.83
C THR A 14 3.56 15.27 -21.76
N GLY A 15 2.33 15.62 -22.14
CA GLY A 15 1.24 15.92 -21.20
C GLY A 15 1.48 17.14 -20.30
N ALA A 16 2.54 17.91 -20.52
CA ALA A 16 2.86 19.09 -19.73
C ALA A 16 1.89 20.27 -20.02
N GLY A 17 1.82 21.24 -19.10
CA GLY A 17 1.00 22.43 -19.30
C GLY A 17 1.45 23.27 -20.51
N MET A 18 0.51 23.92 -21.23
CA MET A 18 0.81 24.71 -22.43
C MET A 18 1.88 25.77 -22.21
N MET A 19 1.86 26.46 -21.07
CA MET A 19 2.86 27.49 -20.73
C MET A 19 4.24 26.90 -20.39
N ASP A 20 4.28 25.70 -19.81
CA ASP A 20 5.54 25.01 -19.53
C ASP A 20 6.16 24.48 -20.83
N CYS A 21 5.35 23.93 -21.74
CA CYS A 21 5.81 23.55 -23.09
C CYS A 21 6.37 24.74 -23.86
N LYS A 22 5.68 25.89 -23.81
CA LYS A 22 6.17 27.12 -24.45
C LYS A 22 7.54 27.53 -23.87
N LYS A 23 7.67 27.58 -22.54
CA LYS A 23 8.95 27.91 -21.88
C LYS A 23 10.06 26.93 -22.21
N ALA A 24 9.76 25.64 -22.27
CA ALA A 24 10.73 24.61 -22.64
C ALA A 24 11.23 24.82 -24.06
N LEU A 25 10.35 25.02 -25.01
CA LEU A 25 10.70 25.31 -26.42
C LEU A 25 11.46 26.61 -26.59
N GLU A 26 11.14 27.64 -25.82
CA GLU A 26 11.90 28.91 -25.80
C GLU A 26 13.30 28.69 -25.26
N ALA A 27 13.46 27.92 -24.18
CA ALA A 27 14.74 27.62 -23.57
C ALA A 27 15.65 26.73 -24.44
N THR A 28 15.07 25.93 -25.34
CA THR A 28 15.78 24.98 -26.21
C THR A 28 15.77 25.38 -27.68
N ASN A 29 15.46 26.65 -27.97
CA ASN A 29 15.41 27.21 -29.32
C ASN A 29 14.49 26.45 -30.31
N GLY A 30 13.43 25.81 -29.78
CA GLY A 30 12.45 25.06 -30.57
C GLY A 30 12.79 23.61 -30.85
N ASP A 31 13.87 23.07 -30.25
CA ASP A 31 14.20 21.65 -30.32
C ASP A 31 13.24 20.84 -29.42
N MET A 32 12.46 19.94 -30.05
CA MET A 32 11.41 19.16 -29.40
C MET A 32 11.99 18.17 -28.39
N ASN A 33 13.10 17.49 -28.74
CA ASN A 33 13.70 16.49 -27.84
C ASN A 33 14.34 17.18 -26.63
N ALA A 34 15.14 18.23 -26.87
CA ALA A 34 15.71 19.03 -25.80
C ALA A 34 14.65 19.70 -24.92
N ALA A 35 13.49 20.10 -25.50
CA ALA A 35 12.39 20.66 -24.73
C ALA A 35 11.69 19.60 -23.87
N ALA A 36 11.56 18.37 -24.36
CA ALA A 36 11.05 17.25 -23.56
C ALA A 36 11.98 16.95 -22.37
N ASP A 37 13.29 16.88 -22.60
CA ASP A 37 14.29 16.70 -21.53
C ASP A 37 14.27 17.87 -20.52
N TRP A 38 14.18 19.09 -21.00
CA TRP A 38 14.04 20.27 -20.13
C TRP A 38 12.79 20.19 -19.25
N LEU A 39 11.65 19.70 -19.79
CA LEU A 39 10.43 19.47 -19.01
C LEU A 39 10.62 18.37 -17.98
N ARG A 40 11.34 17.29 -18.30
CA ARG A 40 11.69 16.22 -17.35
C ARG A 40 12.55 16.75 -16.20
N GLU A 41 13.62 17.51 -16.50
CA GLU A 41 14.45 18.16 -15.48
C GLU A 41 13.61 19.10 -14.58
N LYS A 42 12.69 19.88 -15.17
CA LYS A 42 11.78 20.74 -14.40
C LYS A 42 10.74 19.93 -13.63
N GLY A 43 10.33 18.78 -14.12
CA GLY A 43 9.49 17.82 -13.42
C GLY A 43 10.17 17.36 -12.14
N ILE A 44 11.43 16.96 -12.21
CA ILE A 44 12.26 16.61 -11.05
C ILE A 44 12.29 17.78 -10.04
N SER A 45 12.54 19.00 -10.50
CA SER A 45 12.53 20.18 -9.64
C SER A 45 11.19 20.45 -8.96
N LYS A 46 10.05 20.21 -9.66
CA LYS A 46 8.71 20.33 -9.08
C LYS A 46 8.40 19.22 -8.09
N ALA A 47 8.82 17.99 -8.40
CA ALA A 47 8.68 16.86 -7.49
C ALA A 47 9.50 17.06 -6.20
N ALA A 48 10.74 17.53 -6.32
CA ALA A 48 11.59 17.85 -5.16
C ALA A 48 10.94 18.89 -4.23
N LYS A 49 10.31 19.93 -4.78
CA LYS A 49 9.58 20.94 -3.98
C LYS A 49 8.35 20.38 -3.22
N LYS A 50 7.90 19.19 -3.59
CA LYS A 50 6.77 18.51 -2.95
C LYS A 50 7.21 17.38 -2.02
N ALA A 51 8.51 17.08 -1.97
CA ALA A 51 9.05 15.96 -1.21
C ALA A 51 8.63 15.96 0.27
N ASP A 52 8.53 17.15 0.88
CA ASP A 52 8.18 17.32 2.30
C ASP A 52 6.66 17.31 2.58
N ARG A 53 5.82 17.21 1.53
CA ARG A 53 4.37 17.19 1.74
C ARG A 53 3.90 15.85 2.29
N ILE A 54 2.84 15.87 3.09
CA ILE A 54 2.20 14.66 3.60
C ILE A 54 1.37 14.04 2.47
N ALA A 55 1.67 12.78 2.13
CA ALA A 55 0.96 11.98 1.16
C ALA A 55 0.53 10.67 1.85
N ALA A 56 -0.59 10.74 2.61
CA ALA A 56 -1.11 9.63 3.40
C ALA A 56 -2.37 8.98 2.78
N GLU A 57 -2.83 9.52 1.63
CA GLU A 57 -3.84 8.91 0.78
C GLU A 57 -3.15 8.06 -0.31
N GLY A 58 -3.90 7.44 -1.21
CA GLY A 58 -3.34 6.62 -2.29
C GLY A 58 -4.09 5.33 -2.51
N LEU A 59 -3.37 4.34 -3.02
CA LEU A 59 -3.89 3.03 -3.43
C LEU A 59 -3.00 1.91 -2.93
N ALA A 60 -3.62 0.86 -2.36
CA ALA A 60 -3.02 -0.45 -2.18
C ALA A 60 -3.62 -1.39 -3.23
N GLU A 61 -2.77 -2.08 -4.02
CA GLU A 61 -3.20 -2.89 -5.15
C GLU A 61 -2.42 -4.20 -5.22
N ILE A 62 -3.00 -5.20 -5.88
CA ILE A 62 -2.44 -6.55 -6.02
C ILE A 62 -2.46 -6.96 -7.48
N LYS A 63 -1.38 -7.59 -7.93
CA LYS A 63 -1.31 -8.27 -9.23
C LYS A 63 -0.85 -9.71 -9.04
N VAL A 64 -1.57 -10.62 -9.70
CA VAL A 64 -1.24 -12.06 -9.73
C VAL A 64 -1.00 -12.46 -11.17
N GLU A 65 0.17 -13.05 -11.44
CA GLU A 65 0.52 -13.64 -12.74
C GLU A 65 1.14 -15.04 -12.53
N GLY A 66 0.36 -16.08 -12.82
CA GLY A 66 0.79 -17.47 -12.62
C GLY A 66 1.12 -17.76 -11.15
N ASN A 67 2.36 -18.15 -10.89
CA ASN A 67 2.82 -18.48 -9.53
C ASN A 67 3.42 -17.27 -8.78
N VAL A 68 3.33 -16.07 -9.34
CA VAL A 68 3.86 -14.85 -8.72
C VAL A 68 2.74 -13.88 -8.44
N ALA A 69 2.77 -13.28 -7.26
CA ALA A 69 1.90 -12.18 -6.88
C ALA A 69 2.73 -11.03 -6.31
N ALA A 70 2.28 -9.80 -6.54
CA ALA A 70 2.80 -8.62 -5.90
C ALA A 70 1.67 -7.79 -5.28
N ILE A 71 1.93 -7.22 -4.11
CA ILE A 71 1.08 -6.24 -3.44
C ILE A 71 1.91 -4.98 -3.22
N VAL A 72 1.32 -3.82 -3.49
CA VAL A 72 1.99 -2.51 -3.36
C VAL A 72 1.15 -1.53 -2.57
N GLU A 73 1.80 -0.51 -2.00
CA GLU A 73 1.17 0.72 -1.56
C GLU A 73 1.87 1.90 -2.22
N VAL A 74 1.08 2.69 -2.97
CA VAL A 74 1.51 3.94 -3.61
C VAL A 74 0.67 5.08 -3.07
N ASN A 75 1.33 6.11 -2.55
CA ASN A 75 0.67 7.21 -1.87
C ASN A 75 0.53 8.46 -2.73
N SER A 76 -0.52 9.24 -2.43
CA SER A 76 -0.83 10.57 -2.97
C SER A 76 -1.25 11.52 -1.85
N GLU A 77 -1.36 12.83 -2.14
CA GLU A 77 -1.82 13.81 -1.15
C GLU A 77 -3.33 13.72 -0.89
N THR A 78 -4.13 13.37 -1.94
CA THR A 78 -5.59 13.28 -1.85
C THR A 78 -6.14 11.95 -2.37
N ASP A 79 -7.34 11.58 -1.93
CA ASP A 79 -8.06 10.40 -2.39
C ASP A 79 -8.65 10.58 -3.81
N PHE A 80 -8.78 11.82 -4.30
CA PHE A 80 -9.18 12.11 -5.70
C PHE A 80 -8.13 11.59 -6.68
N VAL A 81 -6.84 11.79 -6.37
CA VAL A 81 -5.72 11.29 -7.19
C VAL A 81 -5.68 9.77 -7.19
N ALA A 82 -5.99 9.12 -6.08
CA ALA A 82 -6.04 7.66 -6.01
C ALA A 82 -7.05 7.03 -7.01
N LYS A 83 -8.04 7.78 -7.47
CA LYS A 83 -9.05 7.36 -8.45
C LYS A 83 -8.74 7.84 -9.87
N ASN A 84 -7.67 8.60 -10.06
CA ASN A 84 -7.28 9.15 -11.35
C ASN A 84 -6.65 8.06 -12.22
N GLU A 85 -7.03 7.98 -13.50
CA GLU A 85 -6.55 6.98 -14.45
C GLU A 85 -5.02 7.03 -14.65
N GLU A 86 -4.42 8.22 -14.66
CA GLU A 86 -2.96 8.39 -14.74
C GLU A 86 -2.24 7.77 -13.53
N PHE A 87 -2.85 7.87 -12.34
CA PHE A 87 -2.30 7.30 -11.12
C PHE A 87 -2.47 5.79 -11.09
N THR A 88 -3.66 5.27 -11.39
CA THR A 88 -3.91 3.82 -11.39
C THR A 88 -3.10 3.09 -12.46
N SER A 89 -2.92 3.69 -13.66
CA SER A 89 -2.04 3.17 -14.71
C SER A 89 -0.58 3.11 -14.26
N MET A 90 -0.10 4.12 -13.52
CA MET A 90 1.25 4.11 -12.94
C MET A 90 1.40 2.96 -11.93
N VAL A 91 0.42 2.76 -11.05
CA VAL A 91 0.43 1.65 -10.07
C VAL A 91 0.49 0.30 -10.77
N GLU A 92 -0.28 0.11 -11.84
CA GLU A 92 -0.28 -1.12 -12.65
C GLU A 92 1.09 -1.35 -13.35
N THR A 93 1.73 -0.28 -13.83
CA THR A 93 3.09 -0.37 -14.39
C THR A 93 4.10 -0.83 -13.34
N ILE A 94 4.04 -0.27 -12.13
CA ILE A 94 4.90 -0.65 -10.99
C ILE A 94 4.69 -2.13 -10.63
N LEU A 95 3.44 -2.57 -10.45
CA LEU A 95 3.10 -3.97 -10.17
C LEU A 95 3.63 -4.92 -11.23
N SER A 96 3.44 -4.58 -12.51
CA SER A 96 3.93 -5.39 -13.64
C SER A 96 5.45 -5.50 -13.64
N ALA A 97 6.16 -4.42 -13.31
CA ALA A 97 7.61 -4.42 -13.19
C ALA A 97 8.09 -5.32 -12.03
N ILE A 98 7.43 -5.26 -10.87
CA ILE A 98 7.76 -6.06 -9.68
C ILE A 98 7.56 -7.56 -9.98
N VAL A 99 6.42 -7.95 -10.56
CA VAL A 99 6.13 -9.35 -10.88
C VAL A 99 7.19 -9.93 -11.80
N LYS A 100 7.64 -9.17 -12.80
CA LYS A 100 8.58 -9.64 -13.83
C LYS A 100 10.04 -9.70 -13.37
N ASN A 101 10.49 -8.80 -12.48
CA ASN A 101 11.91 -8.56 -12.24
C ASN A 101 12.44 -9.02 -10.88
N ASN A 102 11.57 -9.46 -9.95
CA ASN A 102 11.96 -9.93 -8.60
C ASN A 102 12.88 -8.97 -7.83
N PRO A 103 12.50 -7.68 -7.64
CA PRO A 103 13.27 -6.76 -6.83
C PRO A 103 13.21 -7.14 -5.35
N GLU A 104 14.26 -6.79 -4.57
CA GLU A 104 14.34 -7.09 -3.14
C GLU A 104 14.02 -5.86 -2.27
N THR A 105 14.29 -4.67 -2.77
CA THR A 105 14.13 -3.42 -2.04
C THR A 105 13.27 -2.40 -2.80
N VAL A 106 12.79 -1.36 -2.11
CA VAL A 106 12.09 -0.23 -2.72
C VAL A 106 13.00 0.47 -3.75
N GLU A 107 14.28 0.59 -3.43
CA GLU A 107 15.29 1.19 -4.30
C GLU A 107 15.46 0.38 -5.59
N ASP A 108 15.45 -0.95 -5.50
CA ASP A 108 15.50 -1.81 -6.69
C ASP A 108 14.27 -1.60 -7.58
N VAL A 109 13.07 -1.50 -6.99
CA VAL A 109 11.83 -1.21 -7.75
C VAL A 109 11.94 0.13 -8.45
N LEU A 110 12.41 1.17 -7.76
CA LEU A 110 12.55 2.51 -8.34
C LEU A 110 13.55 2.56 -9.50
N ALA A 111 14.53 1.65 -9.52
CA ALA A 111 15.53 1.52 -10.58
C ALA A 111 15.09 0.66 -11.76
N LEU A 112 13.97 -0.09 -11.67
CA LEU A 112 13.46 -0.91 -12.77
C LEU A 112 13.10 -0.05 -13.97
N GLU A 113 13.43 -0.55 -15.17
CA GLU A 113 13.10 0.12 -16.42
C GLU A 113 11.63 -0.09 -16.82
N CYS A 114 11.01 0.92 -17.37
CA CYS A 114 9.69 0.94 -17.97
C CYS A 114 9.71 1.80 -19.26
N GLU A 115 8.56 1.94 -19.92
CA GLU A 115 8.47 2.70 -21.18
C GLU A 115 8.91 4.17 -21.05
N ASP A 116 8.69 4.79 -19.89
CA ASP A 116 8.99 6.20 -19.60
C ASP A 116 10.36 6.42 -18.92
N GLY A 117 11.28 5.48 -18.99
CA GLY A 117 12.57 5.47 -18.29
C GLY A 117 12.55 4.52 -17.10
N THR A 118 12.98 4.97 -15.91
CA THR A 118 12.87 4.16 -14.70
C THR A 118 11.49 4.34 -14.02
N ILE A 119 11.14 3.43 -13.11
CA ILE A 119 9.94 3.61 -12.24
C ILE A 119 10.05 4.91 -11.45
N ASN A 120 11.25 5.30 -11.00
CA ASN A 120 11.45 6.59 -10.36
C ASN A 120 11.13 7.76 -11.31
N ASP A 121 11.58 7.70 -12.58
CA ASP A 121 11.27 8.72 -13.59
C ASP A 121 9.75 8.79 -13.85
N LEU A 122 9.10 7.65 -13.94
CA LEU A 122 7.65 7.56 -14.08
C LEU A 122 6.93 8.28 -12.94
N ILE A 123 7.29 8.00 -11.67
CA ILE A 123 6.70 8.66 -10.50
C ILE A 123 6.95 10.17 -10.51
N VAL A 124 8.18 10.61 -10.83
CA VAL A 124 8.55 12.03 -10.94
C VAL A 124 7.71 12.73 -12.02
N ASN A 125 7.59 12.13 -13.21
CA ASN A 125 6.81 12.67 -14.31
C ASN A 125 5.33 12.77 -13.96
N LYS A 126 4.75 11.73 -13.33
CA LYS A 126 3.35 11.74 -12.86
C LYS A 126 3.13 12.77 -11.75
N THR A 127 4.08 12.92 -10.80
CA THR A 127 4.06 13.97 -9.78
C THR A 127 4.02 15.38 -10.40
N ALA A 128 4.79 15.60 -11.46
CA ALA A 128 4.80 16.87 -12.16
C ALA A 128 3.49 17.15 -12.93
N LYS A 129 2.93 16.11 -13.56
CA LYS A 129 1.71 16.17 -14.37
C LYS A 129 0.45 16.32 -13.50
N ILE A 130 0.31 15.48 -12.50
CA ILE A 130 -0.85 15.45 -11.58
C ILE A 130 -0.83 16.66 -10.63
N GLY A 131 0.36 17.08 -10.21
CA GLY A 131 0.53 18.23 -9.34
C GLY A 131 0.50 17.93 -7.85
N GLU A 132 0.43 16.65 -7.45
CA GLU A 132 0.53 16.18 -6.07
C GLU A 132 1.81 15.38 -5.85
N LYS A 133 2.26 15.27 -4.59
CA LYS A 133 3.31 14.33 -4.20
C LYS A 133 2.80 12.91 -4.41
N LEU A 134 3.55 12.13 -5.19
CA LEU A 134 3.34 10.69 -5.33
C LEU A 134 4.56 9.98 -4.77
N SER A 135 4.35 8.86 -4.07
CA SER A 135 5.46 8.06 -3.53
C SER A 135 5.13 6.58 -3.54
N PHE A 136 6.08 5.78 -4.01
CA PHE A 136 6.07 4.34 -3.85
C PHE A 136 6.57 4.03 -2.43
N ARG A 137 5.72 3.42 -1.60
CA ARG A 137 5.98 3.27 -0.17
C ARG A 137 6.55 1.92 0.19
N ARG A 138 5.85 0.87 -0.21
CA ARG A 138 6.16 -0.52 0.16
C ARG A 138 5.57 -1.50 -0.82
N PHE A 139 6.14 -2.69 -0.85
CA PHE A 139 5.65 -3.81 -1.62
C PHE A 139 6.06 -5.13 -0.97
N GLU A 140 5.37 -6.19 -1.37
CA GLU A 140 5.81 -7.57 -1.22
C GLU A 140 5.62 -8.30 -2.54
N ARG A 141 6.57 -9.14 -2.90
CA ARG A 141 6.49 -10.09 -4.01
C ARG A 141 6.57 -11.49 -3.46
N ILE A 142 5.59 -12.30 -3.80
CA ILE A 142 5.48 -13.67 -3.31
C ILE A 142 5.44 -14.61 -4.51
N GLU A 143 6.24 -15.67 -4.45
CA GLU A 143 6.19 -16.78 -5.39
C GLU A 143 5.66 -18.01 -4.66
N LYS A 144 4.53 -18.54 -5.11
CA LYS A 144 3.87 -19.69 -4.52
C LYS A 144 4.32 -21.01 -5.17
N LYS A 145 4.24 -22.09 -4.41
CA LYS A 145 4.39 -23.46 -4.89
C LYS A 145 3.14 -23.91 -5.65
N ASP A 146 3.25 -24.98 -6.41
CA ASP A 146 2.12 -25.55 -7.17
C ASP A 146 0.97 -26.04 -6.28
N SER A 147 1.27 -26.47 -5.04
CA SER A 147 0.26 -26.87 -4.04
C SER A 147 -0.43 -25.68 -3.36
N GLU A 148 0.08 -24.48 -3.54
CA GLU A 148 -0.40 -23.27 -2.87
C GLU A 148 -1.34 -22.48 -3.78
N SER A 149 -2.30 -21.81 -3.18
CA SER A 149 -3.22 -20.89 -3.82
C SER A 149 -3.05 -19.47 -3.29
N PHE A 150 -3.09 -18.48 -4.17
CA PHE A 150 -3.21 -17.08 -3.79
C PHE A 150 -4.67 -16.73 -3.45
N GLY A 151 -4.86 -16.01 -2.33
CA GLY A 151 -6.05 -15.24 -2.06
C GLY A 151 -5.72 -13.76 -2.21
N SER A 152 -6.54 -13.04 -2.97
CA SER A 152 -6.42 -11.59 -3.11
C SER A 152 -7.75 -10.92 -2.82
N TYR A 153 -7.72 -9.84 -2.04
CA TYR A 153 -8.91 -9.06 -1.73
C TYR A 153 -8.57 -7.58 -1.63
N ILE A 154 -9.27 -6.79 -2.45
CA ILE A 154 -9.20 -5.33 -2.45
C ILE A 154 -10.48 -4.78 -1.82
N HIS A 155 -10.32 -3.96 -0.78
CA HIS A 155 -11.44 -3.38 -0.05
C HIS A 155 -11.48 -1.86 -0.19
N MET A 156 -12.71 -1.31 -0.23
CA MET A 156 -12.96 0.14 -0.35
C MET A 156 -12.19 0.82 -1.49
N GLY A 157 -12.14 0.15 -2.67
CA GLY A 157 -11.50 0.71 -3.86
C GLY A 157 -9.99 0.94 -3.67
N GLY A 158 -9.29 0.00 -3.01
CA GLY A 158 -7.85 0.06 -2.82
C GLY A 158 -7.38 0.78 -1.55
N LYS A 159 -8.28 1.07 -0.61
CA LYS A 159 -7.87 1.56 0.73
C LYS A 159 -7.22 0.46 1.56
N ILE A 160 -7.64 -0.78 1.35
CA ILE A 160 -7.04 -1.97 1.97
C ILE A 160 -6.85 -3.03 0.90
N ALA A 161 -5.67 -3.61 0.85
CA ALA A 161 -5.34 -4.76 0.03
C ALA A 161 -4.81 -5.89 0.92
N VAL A 162 -5.26 -7.12 0.67
CA VAL A 162 -4.78 -8.31 1.37
C VAL A 162 -4.43 -9.40 0.38
N LEU A 163 -3.21 -9.90 0.50
CA LEU A 163 -2.70 -11.05 -0.24
C LEU A 163 -2.39 -12.17 0.77
N THR A 164 -3.00 -13.34 0.56
CA THR A 164 -2.71 -14.54 1.36
C THR A 164 -2.20 -15.67 0.49
N VAL A 165 -1.46 -16.59 1.09
CA VAL A 165 -1.06 -17.86 0.50
C VAL A 165 -1.58 -18.97 1.38
N VAL A 166 -2.31 -19.91 0.79
CA VAL A 166 -2.85 -21.08 1.48
C VAL A 166 -2.39 -22.34 0.76
N ASP A 167 -1.70 -23.22 1.49
CA ASP A 167 -1.24 -24.51 0.95
C ASP A 167 -2.37 -25.54 0.98
N ASN A 168 -2.46 -26.36 -0.06
CA ASN A 168 -3.43 -27.45 -0.24
C ASN A 168 -4.92 -27.05 -0.13
N ALA A 169 -5.28 -25.80 -0.47
CA ALA A 169 -6.64 -25.34 -0.56
C ALA A 169 -6.93 -24.59 -1.86
N SER A 170 -8.20 -24.38 -2.17
CA SER A 170 -8.62 -23.67 -3.37
C SER A 170 -8.38 -22.15 -3.27
N GLU A 171 -8.33 -21.47 -4.43
CA GLU A 171 -8.27 -20.00 -4.51
C GLU A 171 -9.46 -19.33 -3.81
N GLU A 172 -10.64 -19.97 -3.82
CA GLU A 172 -11.82 -19.47 -3.13
C GLU A 172 -11.62 -19.43 -1.61
N VAL A 173 -11.05 -20.49 -1.02
CA VAL A 173 -10.70 -20.53 0.40
C VAL A 173 -9.67 -19.46 0.73
N ALA A 174 -8.62 -19.34 -0.08
CA ALA A 174 -7.58 -18.33 0.10
C ALA A 174 -8.16 -16.90 0.01
N LYS A 175 -9.08 -16.64 -0.93
CA LYS A 175 -9.78 -15.36 -1.07
C LYS A 175 -10.67 -15.05 0.15
N ASP A 176 -11.36 -16.03 0.67
CA ASP A 176 -12.19 -15.87 1.87
C ASP A 176 -11.36 -15.53 3.10
N VAL A 177 -10.16 -16.12 3.23
CA VAL A 177 -9.18 -15.76 4.26
C VAL A 177 -8.70 -14.33 4.08
N SER A 178 -8.40 -13.89 2.84
CA SER A 178 -8.00 -12.50 2.56
C SER A 178 -9.10 -11.50 2.91
N MET A 179 -10.35 -11.82 2.58
CA MET A 179 -11.50 -10.98 2.92
C MET A 179 -11.68 -10.86 4.43
N HIS A 180 -11.54 -11.98 5.17
CA HIS A 180 -11.55 -11.98 6.63
C HIS A 180 -10.45 -11.09 7.20
N ALA A 181 -9.20 -11.24 6.72
CA ALA A 181 -8.05 -10.46 7.18
C ALA A 181 -8.20 -8.95 6.87
N ALA A 182 -8.85 -8.59 5.76
CA ALA A 182 -9.18 -7.20 5.47
C ALA A 182 -10.10 -6.58 6.53
N ALA A 183 -11.11 -7.33 6.98
CA ALA A 183 -12.10 -6.88 7.96
C ALA A 183 -11.58 -6.90 9.40
N MET A 184 -10.89 -7.99 9.79
CA MET A 184 -10.52 -8.26 11.19
C MET A 184 -9.12 -7.79 11.58
N ARG A 185 -8.33 -7.31 10.61
CA ARG A 185 -7.02 -6.66 10.83
C ARG A 185 -6.02 -7.48 11.68
N PRO A 186 -5.81 -8.77 11.44
CA PRO A 186 -4.78 -9.51 12.15
C PRO A 186 -3.40 -8.97 11.82
N SER A 187 -2.50 -8.99 12.81
CA SER A 187 -1.10 -8.56 12.64
C SER A 187 -0.17 -9.73 12.33
N PHE A 188 -0.57 -10.94 12.70
CA PHE A 188 0.23 -12.17 12.55
C PHE A 188 -0.63 -13.28 11.95
N VAL A 189 -0.01 -14.27 11.33
CA VAL A 189 -0.74 -15.46 10.85
C VAL A 189 -1.06 -16.38 12.05
N LYS A 190 -0.02 -16.71 12.85
CA LYS A 190 -0.09 -17.68 13.96
C LYS A 190 0.34 -17.05 15.27
N SER A 191 -0.08 -17.66 16.38
CA SER A 191 0.40 -17.25 17.70
C SER A 191 1.92 -17.43 17.89
N SER A 192 2.55 -18.38 17.18
CA SER A 192 4.00 -18.57 17.15
C SER A 192 4.75 -17.44 16.45
N ASP A 193 4.08 -16.65 15.60
CA ASP A 193 4.70 -15.57 14.81
C ASP A 193 4.77 -14.25 15.61
N VAL A 194 4.09 -14.22 16.77
CA VAL A 194 4.16 -13.06 17.68
C VAL A 194 5.54 -12.99 18.30
N PRO A 195 6.33 -11.91 18.08
CA PRO A 195 7.65 -11.77 18.67
C PRO A 195 7.60 -11.83 20.20
N THR A 196 8.58 -12.51 20.80
CA THR A 196 8.60 -12.75 22.26
C THR A 196 8.62 -11.44 23.04
N ASP A 197 9.36 -10.44 22.58
CA ASP A 197 9.44 -9.10 23.19
C ASP A 197 8.10 -8.36 23.15
N VAL A 198 7.35 -8.47 22.04
CA VAL A 198 5.99 -7.93 21.91
C VAL A 198 5.05 -8.62 22.91
N LEU A 199 5.07 -9.95 22.95
CA LEU A 199 4.22 -10.72 23.85
C LEU A 199 4.54 -10.43 25.32
N ASP A 200 5.82 -10.34 25.68
CA ASP A 200 6.25 -10.07 27.06
C ASP A 200 5.86 -8.65 27.50
N LYS A 201 5.96 -7.68 26.59
CA LYS A 201 5.48 -6.33 26.84
C LYS A 201 3.97 -6.30 27.09
N GLU A 202 3.19 -6.98 26.24
CA GLU A 202 1.74 -7.07 26.41
C GLU A 202 1.35 -7.77 27.72
N LYS A 203 2.03 -8.87 28.09
CA LYS A 203 1.84 -9.56 29.37
C LYS A 203 2.13 -8.64 30.57
N ALA A 204 3.20 -7.84 30.49
CA ALA A 204 3.53 -6.89 31.56
C ALA A 204 2.44 -5.82 31.72
N ILE A 205 1.92 -5.28 30.62
CA ILE A 205 0.81 -4.32 30.63
C ILE A 205 -0.45 -4.97 31.22
N MET A 206 -0.82 -6.18 30.77
CA MET A 206 -1.98 -6.90 31.29
C MET A 206 -1.86 -7.21 32.77
N LYS A 207 -0.67 -7.57 33.26
CA LYS A 207 -0.39 -7.82 34.68
C LYS A 207 -0.58 -6.57 35.52
N GLU A 208 -0.04 -5.44 35.07
CA GLU A 208 -0.19 -4.15 35.76
C GLU A 208 -1.67 -3.72 35.82
N GLN A 209 -2.41 -3.90 34.73
CA GLN A 209 -3.86 -3.64 34.71
C GLN A 209 -4.61 -4.46 35.75
N LEU A 210 -4.28 -5.78 35.89
CA LEU A 210 -4.92 -6.65 36.87
C LEU A 210 -4.60 -6.25 38.31
N LEU A 211 -3.37 -5.81 38.57
CA LEU A 211 -2.98 -5.26 39.89
C LEU A 211 -3.77 -3.99 40.21
N ASN A 212 -3.89 -3.07 39.24
CA ASN A 212 -4.65 -1.83 39.40
C ASN A 212 -6.16 -2.07 39.57
N GLU A 213 -6.70 -3.17 38.99
CA GLU A 213 -8.07 -3.64 39.23
C GLU A 213 -8.25 -4.31 40.60
N GLY A 214 -7.21 -4.42 41.42
CA GLY A 214 -7.25 -5.05 42.75
C GLY A 214 -7.41 -6.56 42.71
N LYS A 215 -6.97 -7.23 41.66
CA LYS A 215 -6.97 -8.69 41.64
C LYS A 215 -5.94 -9.27 42.60
N PRO A 216 -6.25 -10.34 43.34
CA PRO A 216 -5.29 -10.99 44.20
C PRO A 216 -4.08 -11.51 43.42
N GLU A 217 -2.86 -11.26 43.93
CA GLU A 217 -1.61 -11.63 43.24
C GLU A 217 -1.53 -13.12 42.90
N ASP A 218 -2.02 -14.00 43.79
CA ASP A 218 -2.06 -15.46 43.60
C ASP A 218 -2.96 -15.89 42.43
N LYS A 219 -3.88 -15.04 41.97
CA LYS A 219 -4.78 -15.33 40.85
C LYS A 219 -4.35 -14.70 39.52
N ILE A 220 -3.41 -13.76 39.58
CA ILE A 220 -3.00 -12.98 38.41
C ILE A 220 -2.50 -13.87 37.29
N GLU A 221 -1.62 -14.83 37.59
CA GLU A 221 -1.04 -15.70 36.56
C GLU A 221 -2.13 -16.54 35.84
N GLY A 222 -3.11 -17.07 36.59
CA GLY A 222 -4.22 -17.79 35.99
C GLY A 222 -5.14 -16.92 35.09
N ILE A 223 -5.37 -15.67 35.50
CA ILE A 223 -6.15 -14.72 34.70
C ILE A 223 -5.36 -14.30 33.47
N LEU A 224 -4.04 -14.12 33.58
CA LEU A 224 -3.16 -13.70 32.50
C LEU A 224 -3.17 -14.71 31.35
N VAL A 225 -3.21 -16.01 31.61
CA VAL A 225 -3.36 -17.03 30.58
C VAL A 225 -4.60 -16.79 29.71
N GLY A 226 -5.73 -16.48 30.36
CA GLY A 226 -6.98 -16.16 29.63
C GLY A 226 -6.91 -14.85 28.83
N LYS A 227 -6.21 -13.83 29.36
CA LYS A 227 -6.00 -12.57 28.66
C LYS A 227 -5.07 -12.74 27.45
N VAL A 228 -4.00 -13.51 27.57
CA VAL A 228 -3.09 -13.84 26.45
C VAL A 228 -3.82 -14.61 25.35
N LYS A 229 -4.69 -15.55 25.71
CA LYS A 229 -5.53 -16.23 24.72
C LYS A 229 -6.41 -15.25 23.93
N LYS A 230 -7.05 -14.31 24.61
CA LYS A 230 -7.84 -13.26 23.95
C LYS A 230 -6.98 -12.35 23.06
N TYR A 231 -5.78 -12.01 23.50
CA TYR A 231 -4.85 -11.25 22.68
C TYR A 231 -4.52 -11.99 21.38
N TYR A 232 -4.25 -13.30 21.41
CA TYR A 232 -4.07 -14.07 20.19
C TYR A 232 -5.33 -14.10 19.31
N GLU A 233 -6.53 -14.19 19.90
CA GLU A 233 -7.80 -14.10 19.17
C GLU A 233 -8.01 -12.73 18.49
N GLU A 234 -7.36 -11.67 18.97
CA GLU A 234 -7.41 -10.33 18.37
C GLU A 234 -6.37 -10.15 17.26
N VAL A 235 -5.11 -10.60 17.49
CA VAL A 235 -3.99 -10.24 16.61
C VAL A 235 -3.54 -11.35 15.67
N CYS A 236 -3.94 -12.61 15.88
CA CYS A 236 -3.51 -13.75 15.08
C CYS A 236 -4.65 -14.27 14.18
N LEU A 237 -4.44 -14.25 12.87
CA LEU A 237 -5.40 -14.66 11.85
C LEU A 237 -6.01 -16.03 12.13
N GLU A 238 -5.18 -17.05 12.41
CA GLU A 238 -5.64 -18.41 12.67
C GLU A 238 -6.52 -18.55 13.93
N ASN A 239 -6.34 -17.65 14.91
CA ASN A 239 -7.09 -17.67 16.17
C ASN A 239 -8.41 -16.88 16.12
N GLN A 240 -8.59 -16.01 15.13
CA GLN A 240 -9.80 -15.22 14.97
C GLN A 240 -10.99 -16.10 14.58
N ILE A 241 -12.19 -15.73 15.06
CA ILE A 241 -13.44 -16.34 14.59
C ILE A 241 -13.66 -15.92 13.13
N PHE A 242 -13.83 -16.91 12.24
CA PHE A 242 -14.02 -16.66 10.83
C PHE A 242 -15.31 -15.85 10.57
N ILE A 243 -15.19 -14.77 9.80
CA ILE A 243 -16.27 -13.79 9.62
C ILE A 243 -17.54 -14.38 8.98
N LYS A 244 -17.40 -15.45 8.20
CA LYS A 244 -18.53 -16.18 7.59
C LYS A 244 -19.02 -17.37 8.41
N ALA A 245 -18.39 -17.66 9.56
CA ALA A 245 -18.73 -18.82 10.35
C ALA A 245 -20.08 -18.66 11.06
N GLU A 246 -20.97 -19.63 10.91
CA GLU A 246 -22.24 -19.69 11.63
C GLU A 246 -22.06 -20.24 13.06
N ASN A 247 -21.05 -21.07 13.28
CA ASN A 247 -20.83 -21.86 14.50
C ASN A 247 -19.60 -21.44 15.32
N LYS A 248 -19.11 -20.21 15.14
CA LYS A 248 -17.92 -19.65 15.80
C LYS A 248 -16.62 -20.44 15.57
N GLU A 249 -16.50 -21.11 14.43
CA GLU A 249 -15.23 -21.72 14.07
C GLU A 249 -14.13 -20.67 13.80
N THR A 250 -12.90 -21.04 14.07
CA THR A 250 -11.74 -20.17 13.80
C THR A 250 -11.35 -20.24 12.33
N VAL A 251 -10.57 -19.25 11.88
CA VAL A 251 -10.00 -19.25 10.52
C VAL A 251 -9.13 -20.49 10.31
N ALA A 252 -8.31 -20.88 11.30
CA ALA A 252 -7.51 -22.11 11.23
C ALA A 252 -8.38 -23.33 10.97
N LYS A 253 -9.51 -23.48 11.71
CA LYS A 253 -10.42 -24.61 11.53
C LYS A 253 -11.08 -24.58 10.15
N PHE A 254 -11.59 -23.44 9.71
CA PHE A 254 -12.16 -23.28 8.37
C PHE A 254 -11.19 -23.73 7.27
N VAL A 255 -9.94 -23.28 7.33
CA VAL A 255 -8.91 -23.65 6.35
C VAL A 255 -8.56 -25.13 6.42
N ALA A 256 -8.41 -25.70 7.63
CA ALA A 256 -8.11 -27.10 7.84
C ALA A 256 -9.25 -28.03 7.37
N ASP A 257 -10.52 -27.66 7.59
CA ASP A 257 -11.69 -28.41 7.12
C ASP A 257 -11.76 -28.43 5.56
N ASN A 258 -11.10 -27.45 4.90
CA ASN A 258 -10.91 -27.42 3.45
C ASN A 258 -9.56 -28.04 3.00
N GLY A 259 -8.85 -28.73 3.89
CA GLY A 259 -7.61 -29.46 3.61
C GLY A 259 -6.34 -28.61 3.61
N GLY A 260 -6.44 -27.32 3.90
CA GLY A 260 -5.34 -26.37 3.73
C GLY A 260 -4.67 -25.89 5.01
N THR A 261 -3.63 -25.07 4.82
CA THR A 261 -2.89 -24.38 5.89
C THR A 261 -2.49 -22.99 5.40
N ILE A 262 -2.67 -21.95 6.21
CA ILE A 262 -2.23 -20.60 5.88
C ILE A 262 -0.72 -20.50 6.03
N THR A 263 -0.03 -20.07 4.97
CA THR A 263 1.43 -19.92 4.97
C THR A 263 1.86 -18.47 5.04
N THR A 264 1.11 -17.56 4.41
CA THR A 264 1.49 -16.14 4.34
C THR A 264 0.25 -15.26 4.34
N MET A 265 0.37 -14.09 4.95
CA MET A 265 -0.58 -13.00 4.88
C MET A 265 0.17 -11.67 4.80
N VAL A 266 -0.13 -10.88 3.79
CA VAL A 266 0.30 -9.48 3.68
C VAL A 266 -0.94 -8.61 3.61
N ARG A 267 -1.05 -7.62 4.49
CA ARG A 267 -2.15 -6.66 4.54
C ARG A 267 -1.59 -5.26 4.51
N TYR A 268 -1.99 -4.47 3.53
CA TYR A 268 -1.69 -3.05 3.46
C TYR A 268 -2.98 -2.24 3.62
N GLU A 269 -2.92 -1.26 4.51
CA GLU A 269 -3.90 -0.20 4.62
C GLU A 269 -3.21 1.12 4.27
N VAL A 270 -3.78 1.84 3.32
CA VAL A 270 -3.21 3.09 2.80
C VAL A 270 -3.01 4.09 3.93
N GLY A 271 -1.80 4.61 4.06
CA GLY A 271 -1.44 5.60 5.07
C GLY A 271 -1.31 5.07 6.49
N GLU A 272 -1.35 3.74 6.70
CA GLU A 272 -1.16 3.13 8.02
C GLU A 272 0.18 3.54 8.64
N GLY A 273 0.14 4.05 9.88
CA GLY A 273 1.33 4.52 10.60
C GLY A 273 1.94 5.84 10.08
N MET A 274 1.34 6.46 9.07
CA MET A 274 1.77 7.77 8.57
C MET A 274 1.08 8.91 9.32
N GLN A 275 1.77 10.06 9.41
CA GLN A 275 1.14 11.29 9.87
C GLN A 275 0.06 11.69 8.85
N LYS A 276 -1.17 11.86 9.31
CA LYS A 276 -2.26 12.38 8.48
C LYS A 276 -2.25 13.90 8.49
N ARG A 277 -2.62 14.50 7.37
CA ARG A 277 -2.85 15.94 7.30
C ARG A 277 -4.05 16.28 8.21
N GLU A 278 -3.87 17.16 9.16
CA GLU A 278 -5.00 17.74 9.91
C GLU A 278 -5.74 18.69 8.95
N GLU A 279 -6.88 18.26 8.47
CA GLU A 279 -7.77 19.12 7.68
C GLU A 279 -8.45 20.12 8.60
N ASN A 280 -7.83 21.28 8.77
CA ASN A 280 -8.51 22.40 9.40
C ASN A 280 -9.27 23.20 8.33
N PHE A 281 -10.44 22.67 7.96
CA PHE A 281 -11.32 23.25 6.94
C PHE A 281 -11.56 24.76 7.17
N ALA A 282 -11.63 25.19 8.42
CA ALA A 282 -11.79 26.61 8.78
C ALA A 282 -10.58 27.46 8.37
N GLU A 283 -9.34 26.92 8.51
CA GLU A 283 -8.13 27.62 8.08
C GLU A 283 -7.96 27.62 6.56
N GLU A 284 -8.35 26.55 5.87
CA GLU A 284 -8.32 26.51 4.40
C GLU A 284 -9.30 27.50 3.79
N VAL A 285 -10.51 27.57 4.30
CA VAL A 285 -11.51 28.57 3.88
C VAL A 285 -11.02 30.00 4.20
N ALA A 286 -10.43 30.23 5.38
CA ALA A 286 -9.87 31.53 5.72
C ALA A 286 -8.70 31.95 4.81
N LYS A 287 -7.83 31.01 4.38
CA LYS A 287 -6.77 31.29 3.42
C LYS A 287 -7.30 31.58 2.02
N GLN A 288 -8.39 30.93 1.58
CA GLN A 288 -9.02 31.21 0.29
C GLN A 288 -9.77 32.56 0.26
N ILE A 289 -10.28 33.01 1.39
CA ILE A 289 -10.98 34.30 1.48
C ILE A 289 -10.00 35.48 1.58
N ASN A 290 -8.81 35.27 2.16
CA ASN A 290 -7.82 36.32 2.42
C ASN A 290 -6.64 36.35 1.42
N GLY A 291 -6.61 35.51 0.39
CA GLY A 291 -5.61 35.46 -0.68
C GLY A 291 -6.23 35.85 -2.01
#